data_5b9711bcf5f4ec3c761fb501eccee34b
#
_entry.id   5b9711bcf5f4ec3c761fb501eccee34b
#
_cell.length_a   1.000
_cell.length_b   1.000
_cell.length_c   1.000
_cell.angle_alpha   90.00
_cell.angle_beta   90.00
_cell.angle_gamma   90.00
#
_symmetry.space_group_name_H-M   'P 1'
#
loop_
_entity.id
_entity.type
_entity.pdbx_description
1 polymer ?
#
loop_
_entity_poly.entity_id
_entity_poly.type
_entity_poly.pdbx_seq_one_letter_code
_entity_poly.pdbx_strand_id
1 'polypeptide(L)'
;FAKKTVLDFLSSTTAIVGPNGSGKSNVAEAFRFALGEQSMKSMRGKRAEDLIFNGSHSAPRANRAAVAIVFDNRPKGAHRPFKIDFDEVVIERAVLRDGTSEYSINGSKVRLRDIEELLAGANIGETGHHIISQGEADRILLASSRDRRAMLEDALGLKMYEFKKQESEKKLVKTEENIGQINSLRRELAPHLRFLESQVKKLERADSLRTELIGLAQAYFAIEDAYLAYEKVKIAGEKRDATEKFAATSAELSTIEE
;
A
#
# COMPACT_ATOMS: atom_id res chain seq x y z
N PHE A 1 -32.56 -2.57 -25.08
CA PHE A 1 -33.61 -3.62 -25.09
C PHE A 1 -34.43 -3.51 -23.79
N ALA A 2 -35.77 -3.58 -23.93
CA ALA A 2 -36.69 -3.47 -22.78
C ALA A 2 -36.70 -4.74 -21.90
N LYS A 3 -36.35 -5.89 -22.48
CA LYS A 3 -36.30 -7.20 -21.80
C LYS A 3 -34.93 -7.81 -21.94
N LYS A 4 -34.57 -8.72 -21.00
CA LYS A 4 -33.37 -9.51 -21.10
C LYS A 4 -33.37 -10.28 -22.44
N THR A 5 -32.31 -10.09 -23.20
CA THR A 5 -32.11 -10.75 -24.50
C THR A 5 -30.81 -11.55 -24.39
N VAL A 6 -30.83 -12.79 -24.78
CA VAL A 6 -29.67 -13.68 -24.87
C VAL A 6 -29.38 -13.92 -26.35
N LEU A 7 -28.12 -13.80 -26.70
CA LEU A 7 -27.63 -14.06 -28.06
C LEU A 7 -26.55 -15.13 -27.96
N ASP A 8 -26.82 -16.31 -28.53
CA ASP A 8 -25.88 -17.42 -28.55
C ASP A 8 -25.12 -17.41 -29.89
N PHE A 9 -23.79 -17.39 -29.82
CA PHE A 9 -22.91 -17.43 -31.00
C PHE A 9 -22.38 -18.85 -31.19
N LEU A 10 -23.20 -19.72 -31.77
CA LEU A 10 -22.92 -21.15 -31.90
C LEU A 10 -22.01 -21.50 -33.07
N SER A 11 -21.76 -20.57 -33.99
CA SER A 11 -20.96 -20.78 -35.20
C SER A 11 -19.79 -19.79 -35.27
N SER A 12 -18.80 -20.11 -36.08
CA SER A 12 -17.64 -19.25 -36.34
C SER A 12 -18.02 -17.91 -36.99
N THR A 13 -19.19 -17.83 -37.63
CA THR A 13 -19.71 -16.63 -38.26
C THR A 13 -21.20 -16.51 -37.99
N THR A 14 -21.65 -15.38 -37.42
CA THR A 14 -23.04 -15.11 -37.11
C THR A 14 -23.44 -13.78 -37.73
N ALA A 15 -24.55 -13.75 -38.48
CA ALA A 15 -25.12 -12.54 -39.08
C ALA A 15 -26.35 -12.10 -38.28
N ILE A 16 -26.37 -10.84 -37.85
CA ILE A 16 -27.51 -10.21 -37.21
C ILE A 16 -28.23 -9.28 -38.23
N VAL A 17 -29.40 -9.68 -38.67
CA VAL A 17 -30.16 -9.00 -39.68
C VAL A 17 -31.48 -8.45 -39.13
N GLY A 18 -32.00 -7.39 -39.72
CA GLY A 18 -33.29 -6.79 -39.32
C GLY A 18 -33.50 -5.41 -39.91
N PRO A 19 -34.70 -4.82 -39.79
CA PRO A 19 -35.00 -3.49 -40.30
C PRO A 19 -34.24 -2.38 -39.54
N ASN A 20 -34.29 -1.15 -40.07
CA ASN A 20 -33.75 0.02 -39.37
C ASN A 20 -34.46 0.22 -38.02
N GLY A 21 -33.71 0.56 -36.96
CA GLY A 21 -34.27 0.74 -35.62
C GLY A 21 -34.45 -0.57 -34.81
N SER A 22 -34.20 -1.77 -35.37
CA SER A 22 -34.35 -3.03 -34.65
C SER A 22 -33.28 -3.31 -33.57
N GLY A 23 -32.28 -2.47 -33.42
CA GLY A 23 -31.26 -2.59 -32.39
C GLY A 23 -29.98 -3.33 -32.83
N LYS A 24 -29.77 -3.60 -34.14
CA LYS A 24 -28.56 -4.27 -34.64
C LYS A 24 -27.27 -3.62 -34.17
N SER A 25 -27.19 -2.29 -34.30
CA SER A 25 -26.02 -1.51 -33.87
C SER A 25 -25.86 -1.52 -32.34
N ASN A 26 -26.94 -1.67 -31.58
CA ASN A 26 -26.90 -1.71 -30.12
C ASN A 26 -26.19 -2.98 -29.63
N VAL A 27 -26.17 -4.08 -30.42
CA VAL A 27 -25.42 -5.27 -30.08
C VAL A 27 -23.91 -4.99 -30.12
N ALA A 28 -23.42 -4.32 -31.17
CA ALA A 28 -21.99 -3.94 -31.24
C ALA A 28 -21.61 -2.96 -30.14
N GLU A 29 -22.52 -2.00 -29.84
CA GLU A 29 -22.33 -1.06 -28.72
C GLU A 29 -22.34 -1.78 -27.35
N ALA A 30 -23.15 -2.82 -27.17
CA ALA A 30 -23.18 -3.64 -25.97
C ALA A 30 -21.84 -4.38 -25.75
N PHE A 31 -21.21 -4.89 -26.79
CA PHE A 31 -19.86 -5.45 -26.69
C PHE A 31 -18.85 -4.41 -26.23
N ARG A 32 -18.83 -3.24 -26.87
CA ARG A 32 -17.95 -2.13 -26.46
C ARG A 32 -18.16 -1.75 -25.01
N PHE A 33 -19.42 -1.61 -24.62
CA PHE A 33 -19.77 -1.27 -23.22
C PHE A 33 -19.22 -2.29 -22.23
N ALA A 34 -19.42 -3.59 -22.46
CA ALA A 34 -18.95 -4.63 -21.55
C ALA A 34 -17.43 -4.76 -21.53
N LEU A 35 -16.75 -4.49 -22.65
CA LEU A 35 -15.29 -4.53 -22.79
C LEU A 35 -14.56 -3.31 -22.20
N GLY A 36 -15.28 -2.36 -21.58
CA GLY A 36 -14.64 -1.28 -20.85
C GLY A 36 -14.71 0.10 -21.50
N GLU A 37 -15.29 0.24 -22.73
CA GLU A 37 -15.40 1.53 -23.40
C GLU A 37 -16.06 2.58 -22.50
N GLN A 38 -15.36 3.67 -22.25
CA GLN A 38 -15.83 4.77 -21.41
C GLN A 38 -16.36 5.95 -22.21
N SER A 39 -15.99 6.05 -23.49
CA SER A 39 -16.42 7.15 -24.35
C SER A 39 -17.88 7.01 -24.72
N MET A 40 -18.73 7.81 -24.11
CA MET A 40 -20.15 7.84 -24.42
C MET A 40 -20.42 8.29 -25.87
N LYS A 41 -19.49 9.06 -26.47
CA LYS A 41 -19.59 9.46 -27.88
C LYS A 41 -19.48 8.26 -28.85
N SER A 42 -18.63 7.28 -28.50
CA SER A 42 -18.48 6.05 -29.30
C SER A 42 -19.70 5.13 -29.18
N MET A 43 -20.49 5.28 -28.10
CA MET A 43 -21.72 4.53 -27.82
C MET A 43 -22.99 5.34 -28.14
N ARG A 44 -22.88 6.44 -28.92
CA ARG A 44 -24.00 7.30 -29.36
C ARG A 44 -24.86 7.87 -28.23
N GLY A 45 -24.36 7.86 -26.99
CA GLY A 45 -24.99 8.44 -25.81
C GLY A 45 -24.30 9.74 -25.38
N LYS A 46 -24.99 10.54 -24.56
CA LYS A 46 -24.40 11.71 -23.89
C LYS A 46 -23.97 11.36 -22.47
N ARG A 47 -24.72 10.49 -21.83
CA ARG A 47 -24.46 10.02 -20.44
C ARG A 47 -24.65 8.51 -20.35
N ALA A 48 -24.04 7.89 -19.35
CA ALA A 48 -24.19 6.44 -19.09
C ALA A 48 -25.64 6.02 -18.85
N GLU A 49 -26.43 6.90 -18.24
CA GLU A 49 -27.86 6.71 -17.98
C GLU A 49 -28.70 6.59 -19.27
N ASP A 50 -28.22 7.15 -20.41
CA ASP A 50 -28.91 7.08 -21.69
C ASP A 50 -28.96 5.64 -22.24
N LEU A 51 -28.11 4.75 -21.74
CA LEU A 51 -28.14 3.33 -22.08
C LEU A 51 -29.29 2.58 -21.38
N ILE A 52 -29.89 3.17 -20.34
CA ILE A 52 -30.96 2.54 -19.57
C ILE A 52 -32.30 2.80 -20.24
N PHE A 53 -33.06 1.73 -20.45
CA PHE A 53 -34.39 1.82 -21.07
C PHE A 53 -35.30 2.76 -20.27
N ASN A 54 -35.81 3.81 -20.94
CA ASN A 54 -36.64 4.85 -20.33
C ASN A 54 -38.14 4.52 -20.25
N GLY A 55 -38.53 3.33 -20.70
CA GLY A 55 -39.91 2.92 -20.75
C GLY A 55 -40.53 3.14 -22.12
N SER A 56 -41.69 2.51 -22.37
CA SER A 56 -42.55 2.67 -23.50
C SER A 56 -44.01 2.52 -23.08
N HIS A 57 -44.95 2.68 -24.01
CA HIS A 57 -46.37 2.39 -23.72
C HIS A 57 -46.60 0.94 -23.22
N SER A 58 -45.74 0.00 -23.60
CA SER A 58 -45.90 -1.44 -23.30
C SER A 58 -44.96 -1.98 -22.24
N ALA A 59 -43.99 -1.19 -21.77
CA ALA A 59 -42.98 -1.65 -20.80
C ALA A 59 -42.56 -0.52 -19.84
N PRO A 60 -42.45 -0.82 -18.53
CA PRO A 60 -42.05 0.17 -17.53
C PRO A 60 -40.60 0.60 -17.71
N ARG A 61 -40.26 1.75 -17.15
CA ARG A 61 -38.92 2.29 -17.08
C ARG A 61 -38.01 1.33 -16.26
N ALA A 62 -36.80 1.05 -16.76
CA ALA A 62 -35.80 0.26 -16.06
C ALA A 62 -34.93 1.15 -15.15
N ASN A 63 -34.36 0.57 -14.09
CA ASN A 63 -33.44 1.26 -13.18
C ASN A 63 -31.98 0.91 -13.44
N ARG A 64 -31.75 -0.13 -14.25
CA ARG A 64 -30.42 -0.68 -14.52
C ARG A 64 -30.36 -1.13 -15.99
N ALA A 65 -29.20 -0.93 -16.62
CA ALA A 65 -28.82 -1.62 -17.84
C ALA A 65 -27.57 -2.47 -17.56
N ALA A 66 -27.57 -3.70 -18.02
CA ALA A 66 -26.43 -4.60 -17.85
C ALA A 66 -26.16 -5.38 -19.12
N VAL A 67 -24.89 -5.60 -19.38
CA VAL A 67 -24.40 -6.46 -20.48
C VAL A 67 -23.41 -7.44 -19.89
N ALA A 68 -23.64 -8.72 -20.14
CA ALA A 68 -22.72 -9.80 -19.80
C ALA A 68 -22.23 -10.47 -21.08
N ILE A 69 -20.92 -10.66 -21.20
CA ILE A 69 -20.29 -11.43 -22.27
C ILE A 69 -19.70 -12.68 -21.65
N VAL A 70 -20.04 -13.81 -22.22
CA VAL A 70 -19.51 -15.12 -21.82
C VAL A 70 -18.46 -15.55 -22.84
N PHE A 71 -17.24 -15.70 -22.37
CA PHE A 71 -16.12 -16.17 -23.18
C PHE A 71 -15.85 -17.64 -22.91
N ASP A 72 -15.65 -18.42 -23.97
CA ASP A 72 -15.12 -19.79 -23.90
C ASP A 72 -13.63 -19.72 -23.57
N ASN A 73 -13.27 -20.16 -22.37
CA ASN A 73 -11.89 -20.19 -21.87
C ASN A 73 -11.33 -21.61 -21.77
N ARG A 74 -11.97 -22.59 -22.44
CA ARG A 74 -11.44 -23.94 -22.52
C ARG A 74 -10.07 -23.96 -23.19
N PRO A 75 -9.13 -24.78 -22.71
CA PRO A 75 -7.79 -24.80 -23.26
C PRO A 75 -7.82 -25.19 -24.74
N LYS A 76 -7.19 -24.36 -25.56
CA LYS A 76 -6.91 -24.67 -26.97
C LYS A 76 -5.43 -25.02 -27.10
N GLY A 77 -5.12 -26.32 -27.03
CA GLY A 77 -3.74 -26.80 -26.91
C GLY A 77 -3.18 -26.60 -25.52
N ALA A 78 -1.98 -26.01 -25.40
CA ALA A 78 -1.30 -25.78 -24.12
C ALA A 78 -1.73 -24.49 -23.40
N HIS A 79 -2.59 -23.63 -23.98
CA HIS A 79 -2.89 -22.31 -23.46
C HIS A 79 -4.40 -22.06 -23.35
N ARG A 80 -4.81 -21.41 -22.23
CA ARG A 80 -6.13 -20.80 -22.07
C ARG A 80 -6.10 -19.37 -22.59
N PRO A 81 -7.16 -18.87 -23.26
CA PRO A 81 -7.26 -17.48 -23.69
C PRO A 81 -7.09 -16.47 -22.51
N PHE A 82 -7.77 -16.76 -21.39
CA PHE A 82 -7.63 -15.99 -20.17
C PHE A 82 -6.84 -16.80 -19.13
N LYS A 83 -5.96 -16.13 -18.38
CA LYS A 83 -5.16 -16.76 -17.30
C LYS A 83 -5.97 -16.98 -16.02
N ILE A 84 -7.18 -17.50 -16.17
CA ILE A 84 -8.10 -17.85 -15.08
C ILE A 84 -8.45 -19.31 -15.23
N ASP A 85 -8.50 -20.06 -14.15
CA ASP A 85 -8.77 -21.51 -14.14
C ASP A 85 -10.28 -21.80 -14.09
N PHE A 86 -11.01 -21.26 -15.08
CA PHE A 86 -12.41 -21.54 -15.34
C PHE A 86 -12.58 -21.78 -16.84
N ASP A 87 -13.47 -22.68 -17.21
CA ASP A 87 -13.75 -22.98 -18.62
C ASP A 87 -14.57 -21.88 -19.31
N GLU A 88 -15.27 -21.09 -18.53
CA GLU A 88 -16.01 -19.91 -18.98
C GLU A 88 -15.60 -18.70 -18.17
N VAL A 89 -15.44 -17.56 -18.84
CA VAL A 89 -15.19 -16.26 -18.21
C VAL A 89 -16.33 -15.33 -18.56
N VAL A 90 -17.09 -14.93 -17.57
CA VAL A 90 -18.22 -14.01 -17.71
C VAL A 90 -17.79 -12.62 -17.26
N ILE A 91 -17.75 -11.68 -18.20
CA ILE A 91 -17.50 -10.26 -17.90
C ILE A 91 -18.84 -9.55 -17.97
N GLU A 92 -19.25 -8.92 -16.88
CA GLU A 92 -20.48 -8.14 -16.82
C GLU A 92 -20.18 -6.70 -16.43
N ARG A 93 -20.79 -5.77 -17.16
CA ARG A 93 -20.88 -4.36 -16.76
C ARG A 93 -22.32 -3.96 -16.66
N ALA A 94 -22.65 -3.27 -15.58
CA ALA A 94 -23.96 -2.65 -15.36
C ALA A 94 -23.82 -1.16 -15.12
N VAL A 95 -24.84 -0.41 -15.51
CA VAL A 95 -24.99 1.01 -15.17
C VAL A 95 -26.31 1.22 -14.47
N LEU A 96 -26.27 2.02 -13.39
CA LEU A 96 -27.42 2.41 -12.59
C LEU A 96 -27.86 3.83 -12.93
N ARG A 97 -29.06 4.20 -12.51
CA ARG A 97 -29.65 5.54 -12.79
C ARG A 97 -28.93 6.70 -12.10
N ASP A 98 -28.15 6.43 -11.07
CA ASP A 98 -27.28 7.40 -10.39
C ASP A 98 -25.96 7.66 -11.14
N GLY A 99 -25.79 7.04 -12.33
CA GLY A 99 -24.57 7.11 -13.12
C GLY A 99 -23.45 6.13 -12.67
N THR A 100 -23.67 5.37 -11.60
CA THR A 100 -22.68 4.40 -11.11
C THR A 100 -22.55 3.22 -12.07
N SER A 101 -21.32 2.82 -12.39
CA SER A 101 -21.01 1.62 -13.16
C SER A 101 -20.50 0.52 -12.23
N GLU A 102 -21.06 -0.65 -12.33
CA GLU A 102 -20.63 -1.86 -11.65
C GLU A 102 -19.98 -2.82 -12.63
N TYR A 103 -18.91 -3.47 -12.21
CA TYR A 103 -18.17 -4.43 -13.02
C TYR A 103 -18.05 -5.73 -12.26
N SER A 104 -18.16 -6.86 -12.95
CA SER A 104 -17.90 -8.17 -12.35
C SER A 104 -17.26 -9.15 -13.31
N ILE A 105 -16.47 -10.07 -12.76
CA ILE A 105 -15.90 -11.23 -13.45
C ILE A 105 -16.40 -12.47 -12.72
N ASN A 106 -17.07 -13.37 -13.43
CA ASN A 106 -17.69 -14.58 -12.85
C ASN A 106 -18.52 -14.28 -11.59
N GLY A 107 -19.28 -13.18 -11.59
CA GLY A 107 -20.12 -12.75 -10.47
C GLY A 107 -19.38 -12.03 -9.32
N SER A 108 -18.06 -12.01 -9.32
CA SER A 108 -17.27 -11.27 -8.33
C SER A 108 -17.11 -9.82 -8.73
N LYS A 109 -17.45 -8.86 -7.86
CA LYS A 109 -17.26 -7.42 -8.12
C LYS A 109 -15.80 -7.09 -8.24
N VAL A 110 -15.44 -6.39 -9.32
CA VAL A 110 -14.07 -5.98 -9.65
C VAL A 110 -14.05 -4.51 -10.06
N ARG A 111 -12.86 -3.94 -10.20
CA ARG A 111 -12.66 -2.60 -10.76
C ARG A 111 -12.54 -2.68 -12.29
N LEU A 112 -12.84 -1.60 -12.97
CA LEU A 112 -12.63 -1.50 -14.42
C LEU A 112 -11.21 -1.91 -14.82
N ARG A 113 -10.22 -1.46 -14.08
CA ARG A 113 -8.80 -1.80 -14.29
C ARG A 113 -8.54 -3.31 -14.34
N ASP A 114 -9.23 -4.08 -13.50
CA ASP A 114 -9.05 -5.53 -13.42
C ASP A 114 -9.59 -6.19 -14.69
N ILE A 115 -10.67 -5.64 -15.27
CA ILE A 115 -11.22 -6.06 -16.57
C ILE A 115 -10.26 -5.70 -17.71
N GLU A 116 -9.74 -4.48 -17.73
CA GLU A 116 -8.77 -4.02 -18.73
C GLU A 116 -7.50 -4.89 -18.72
N GLU A 117 -7.00 -5.23 -17.54
CA GLU A 117 -5.83 -6.11 -17.39
C GLU A 117 -6.12 -7.54 -17.87
N LEU A 118 -7.30 -8.07 -17.54
CA LEU A 118 -7.74 -9.39 -18.00
C LEU A 118 -7.87 -9.45 -19.52
N LEU A 119 -8.53 -8.47 -20.12
CA LEU A 119 -8.75 -8.38 -21.56
C LEU A 119 -7.45 -8.17 -22.33
N ALA A 120 -6.56 -7.30 -21.81
CA ALA A 120 -5.24 -7.09 -22.39
C ALA A 120 -4.40 -8.37 -22.36
N GLY A 121 -4.54 -9.18 -21.30
CA GLY A 121 -3.91 -10.51 -21.22
C GLY A 121 -4.37 -11.51 -22.28
N ALA A 122 -5.61 -11.37 -22.77
CA ALA A 122 -6.18 -12.15 -23.85
C ALA A 122 -6.05 -11.47 -25.23
N ASN A 123 -5.31 -10.37 -25.31
CA ASN A 123 -5.14 -9.54 -26.51
C ASN A 123 -6.46 -8.93 -27.04
N ILE A 124 -7.40 -8.67 -26.13
CA ILE A 124 -8.67 -7.97 -26.41
C ILE A 124 -8.53 -6.58 -25.82
N GLY A 125 -8.38 -5.55 -26.67
CA GLY A 125 -8.20 -4.16 -26.23
C GLY A 125 -9.50 -3.36 -26.16
N GLU A 126 -9.49 -2.30 -25.35
CA GLU A 126 -10.58 -1.34 -25.19
C GLU A 126 -10.94 -0.61 -26.51
N THR A 127 -9.93 -0.22 -27.27
CA THR A 127 -10.07 0.43 -28.60
C THR A 127 -10.14 -0.56 -29.73
N GLY A 128 -10.51 -1.78 -29.42
CA GLY A 128 -10.45 -3.00 -30.18
C GLY A 128 -10.65 -2.87 -31.69
N HIS A 129 -9.57 -3.05 -32.42
CA HIS A 129 -9.60 -3.47 -33.82
C HIS A 129 -10.52 -4.68 -34.07
N HIS A 130 -10.98 -5.32 -32.97
CA HIS A 130 -11.95 -6.43 -32.99
C HIS A 130 -13.38 -5.98 -33.25
N ILE A 131 -13.74 -4.72 -32.98
CA ILE A 131 -15.09 -4.18 -33.19
C ILE A 131 -15.02 -3.03 -34.17
N ILE A 132 -15.30 -3.31 -35.42
CA ILE A 132 -15.31 -2.30 -36.49
C ILE A 132 -16.72 -1.71 -36.62
N SER A 133 -16.86 -0.46 -36.16
CA SER A 133 -18.11 0.28 -36.30
C SER A 133 -18.25 0.93 -37.67
N GLN A 134 -19.47 1.34 -38.01
CA GLN A 134 -19.73 2.07 -39.21
C GLN A 134 -18.89 3.36 -39.27
N GLY A 135 -18.15 3.59 -40.36
CA GLY A 135 -17.25 4.73 -40.54
C GLY A 135 -15.86 4.59 -39.86
N GLU A 136 -15.57 3.50 -39.18
CA GLU A 136 -14.28 3.29 -38.53
C GLU A 136 -13.15 3.01 -39.53
N ALA A 137 -13.45 2.37 -40.63
CA ALA A 137 -12.47 2.16 -41.71
C ALA A 137 -11.99 3.51 -42.30
N ASP A 138 -12.90 4.45 -42.51
CA ASP A 138 -12.56 5.80 -42.99
C ASP A 138 -11.73 6.56 -41.94
N ARG A 139 -12.04 6.38 -40.65
CA ARG A 139 -11.28 6.98 -39.54
C ARG A 139 -9.85 6.47 -39.51
N ILE A 140 -9.61 5.18 -39.75
CA ILE A 140 -8.27 4.60 -39.79
C ILE A 140 -7.47 5.20 -40.96
N LEU A 141 -8.06 5.35 -42.13
CA LEU A 141 -7.42 5.94 -43.31
C LEU A 141 -7.06 7.42 -43.10
N LEU A 142 -7.93 8.16 -42.42
CA LEU A 142 -7.76 9.59 -42.12
C LEU A 142 -6.95 9.85 -40.82
N ALA A 143 -6.61 8.82 -40.07
CA ALA A 143 -5.91 8.93 -38.81
C ALA A 143 -4.51 9.51 -38.97
N SER A 144 -4.06 10.26 -37.96
CA SER A 144 -2.69 10.75 -37.89
C SER A 144 -1.70 9.60 -37.78
N SER A 145 -0.41 9.86 -38.11
CA SER A 145 0.66 8.85 -37.97
C SER A 145 0.78 8.32 -36.53
N ARG A 146 0.51 9.17 -35.54
CA ARG A 146 0.51 8.82 -34.12
C ARG A 146 -0.64 7.86 -33.79
N ASP A 147 -1.84 8.16 -34.26
CA ASP A 147 -3.03 7.32 -33.99
C ASP A 147 -2.92 5.97 -34.69
N ARG A 148 -2.42 5.96 -35.95
CA ARG A 148 -2.15 4.69 -36.67
C ARG A 148 -1.13 3.83 -35.94
N ARG A 149 -0.07 4.43 -35.38
CA ARG A 149 0.91 3.70 -34.58
C ARG A 149 0.26 3.12 -33.32
N ALA A 150 -0.54 3.90 -32.60
CA ALA A 150 -1.25 3.44 -31.42
C ALA A 150 -2.19 2.26 -31.72
N MET A 151 -2.89 2.29 -32.88
CA MET A 151 -3.71 1.15 -33.34
C MET A 151 -2.89 -0.11 -33.63
N LEU A 152 -1.70 0.04 -34.23
CA LEU A 152 -0.80 -1.09 -34.46
C LEU A 152 -0.24 -1.66 -33.15
N GLU A 153 0.16 -0.80 -32.22
CA GLU A 153 0.63 -1.22 -30.90
C GLU A 153 -0.46 -1.95 -30.10
N ASP A 154 -1.71 -1.52 -30.24
CA ASP A 154 -2.87 -2.21 -29.66
C ASP A 154 -3.10 -3.59 -30.32
N ALA A 155 -3.08 -3.65 -31.63
CA ALA A 155 -3.22 -4.91 -32.38
C ALA A 155 -2.12 -5.94 -32.07
N LEU A 156 -0.93 -5.47 -31.72
CA LEU A 156 0.21 -6.30 -31.32
C LEU A 156 0.15 -6.67 -29.81
N GLY A 157 -0.86 -6.25 -29.06
CA GLY A 157 -0.99 -6.53 -27.63
C GLY A 157 0.02 -5.79 -26.75
N LEU A 158 0.62 -4.69 -27.24
CA LEU A 158 1.66 -3.96 -26.52
C LEU A 158 1.10 -3.07 -25.40
N LYS A 159 -0.20 -2.80 -25.37
CA LYS A 159 -0.85 -1.98 -24.34
C LYS A 159 -0.60 -2.46 -22.93
N MET A 160 -0.53 -3.77 -22.70
CA MET A 160 -0.21 -4.31 -21.37
C MET A 160 1.18 -3.87 -20.89
N TYR A 161 2.15 -3.83 -21.79
CA TYR A 161 3.51 -3.39 -21.47
C TYR A 161 3.56 -1.87 -21.22
N GLU A 162 2.84 -1.09 -22.01
CA GLU A 162 2.73 0.35 -21.84
C GLU A 162 2.08 0.70 -20.49
N PHE A 163 1.01 0.00 -20.15
CA PHE A 163 0.34 0.13 -18.85
C PHE A 163 1.30 -0.20 -17.68
N LYS A 164 2.01 -1.33 -17.74
CA LYS A 164 3.01 -1.72 -16.72
C LYS A 164 4.14 -0.70 -16.63
N LYS A 165 4.59 -0.15 -17.77
CA LYS A 165 5.59 0.91 -17.81
C LYS A 165 5.11 2.15 -17.08
N GLN A 166 3.92 2.66 -17.39
CA GLN A 166 3.35 3.84 -16.74
C GLN A 166 3.15 3.62 -15.23
N GLU A 167 2.71 2.43 -14.81
CA GLU A 167 2.58 2.09 -13.40
C GLU A 167 3.94 2.09 -12.69
N SER A 168 4.95 1.53 -13.33
CA SER A 168 6.32 1.50 -12.80
C SER A 168 6.91 2.90 -12.70
N GLU A 169 6.71 3.75 -13.69
CA GLU A 169 7.14 5.15 -13.67
C GLU A 169 6.48 5.94 -12.53
N LYS A 170 5.18 5.77 -12.32
CA LYS A 170 4.48 6.38 -11.17
C LYS A 170 5.02 5.90 -9.83
N LYS A 171 5.31 4.60 -9.70
CA LYS A 171 5.93 4.04 -8.49
C LYS A 171 7.34 4.59 -8.26
N LEU A 172 8.11 4.76 -9.34
CA LEU A 172 9.47 5.30 -9.28
C LEU A 172 9.46 6.74 -8.73
N VAL A 173 8.64 7.61 -9.31
CA VAL A 173 8.49 9.01 -8.87
C VAL A 173 8.12 9.06 -7.38
N LYS A 174 7.12 8.28 -6.96
CA LYS A 174 6.71 8.23 -5.55
C LYS A 174 7.82 7.71 -4.62
N THR A 175 8.63 6.77 -5.11
CA THR A 175 9.77 6.25 -4.35
C THR A 175 10.87 7.31 -4.20
N GLU A 176 11.16 8.08 -5.24
CA GLU A 176 12.11 9.20 -5.19
C GLU A 176 11.66 10.28 -4.19
N GLU A 177 10.38 10.64 -4.19
CA GLU A 177 9.80 11.55 -3.20
C GLU A 177 9.98 11.02 -1.77
N ASN A 178 9.67 9.75 -1.53
CA ASN A 178 9.82 9.11 -0.22
C ASN A 178 11.30 9.09 0.23
N ILE A 179 12.23 8.78 -0.68
CA ILE A 179 13.68 8.83 -0.39
C ILE A 179 14.10 10.27 -0.02
N GLY A 180 13.58 11.27 -0.72
CA GLY A 180 13.80 12.68 -0.41
C GLY A 180 13.35 13.03 1.02
N GLN A 181 12.15 12.60 1.41
CA GLN A 181 11.62 12.81 2.76
C GLN A 181 12.47 12.11 3.83
N ILE A 182 12.84 10.85 3.61
CA ILE A 182 13.70 10.09 4.53
C ILE A 182 15.06 10.76 4.70
N ASN A 183 15.66 11.23 3.62
CA ASN A 183 16.94 11.93 3.66
C ASN A 183 16.84 13.26 4.43
N SER A 184 15.73 13.98 4.32
CA SER A 184 15.47 15.21 5.09
C SER A 184 15.35 14.90 6.58
N LEU A 185 14.55 13.91 6.97
CA LEU A 185 14.44 13.44 8.36
C LEU A 185 15.78 12.98 8.93
N ARG A 186 16.57 12.25 8.14
CA ARG A 186 17.91 11.81 8.56
C ARG A 186 18.85 12.98 8.84
N ARG A 187 18.79 14.04 7.99
CA ARG A 187 19.57 15.27 8.23
C ARG A 187 19.14 16.02 9.47
N GLU A 188 17.84 16.06 9.74
CA GLU A 188 17.27 16.69 10.94
C GLU A 188 17.67 15.94 12.22
N LEU A 189 17.62 14.61 12.22
CA LEU A 189 17.94 13.78 13.38
C LEU A 189 19.44 13.64 13.65
N ALA A 190 20.31 13.80 12.65
CA ALA A 190 21.75 13.60 12.80
C ALA A 190 22.39 14.48 13.89
N PRO A 191 22.09 15.78 14.05
CA PRO A 191 22.63 16.62 15.13
C PRO A 191 22.17 16.12 16.51
N HIS A 192 20.90 15.69 16.62
CA HIS A 192 20.34 15.19 17.88
C HIS A 192 21.01 13.89 18.32
N LEU A 193 21.26 12.98 17.39
CA LEU A 193 22.01 11.75 17.67
C LEU A 193 23.42 12.04 18.16
N ARG A 194 24.16 12.96 17.52
CA ARG A 194 25.51 13.37 17.96
C ARG A 194 25.49 13.98 19.35
N PHE A 195 24.46 14.77 19.66
CA PHE A 195 24.29 15.32 21.00
C PHE A 195 24.08 14.22 22.04
N LEU A 196 23.18 13.29 21.79
CA LEU A 196 22.93 12.13 22.69
C LEU A 196 24.17 11.26 22.88
N GLU A 197 24.91 10.95 21.81
CA GLU A 197 26.18 10.23 21.90
C GLU A 197 27.20 10.93 22.81
N SER A 198 27.27 12.28 22.70
CA SER A 198 28.13 13.07 23.59
C SER A 198 27.68 13.01 25.06
N GLN A 199 26.38 12.99 25.31
CA GLN A 199 25.84 12.88 26.68
C GLN A 199 26.11 11.49 27.27
N VAL A 200 25.93 10.43 26.49
CA VAL A 200 26.23 9.05 26.91
C VAL A 200 27.70 8.94 27.30
N LYS A 201 28.63 9.43 26.46
CA LYS A 201 30.08 9.43 26.80
C LYS A 201 30.41 10.16 28.08
N LYS A 202 29.72 11.29 28.38
CA LYS A 202 29.90 12.03 29.63
C LYS A 202 29.39 11.22 30.83
N LEU A 203 28.26 10.53 30.72
CA LEU A 203 27.72 9.68 31.76
C LEU A 203 28.64 8.48 32.04
N GLU A 204 29.14 7.80 31.01
CA GLU A 204 30.10 6.69 31.14
C GLU A 204 31.37 7.15 31.87
N ARG A 205 31.88 8.34 31.51
CA ARG A 205 33.03 8.92 32.21
C ARG A 205 32.72 9.29 33.66
N ALA A 206 31.53 9.82 33.95
CA ALA A 206 31.11 10.12 35.31
C ALA A 206 30.99 8.87 36.17
N ASP A 207 30.47 7.78 35.61
CA ASP A 207 30.36 6.50 36.32
C ASP A 207 31.77 5.86 36.62
N SER A 208 32.68 5.97 35.65
CA SER A 208 34.07 5.52 35.87
C SER A 208 34.76 6.31 36.97
N LEU A 209 34.64 7.66 36.94
CA LEU A 209 35.19 8.54 37.96
C LEU A 209 34.56 8.30 39.34
N ARG A 210 33.26 8.02 39.39
CA ARG A 210 32.56 7.67 40.63
C ARG A 210 33.10 6.37 41.25
N THR A 211 33.33 5.35 40.42
CA THR A 211 33.87 4.08 40.84
C THR A 211 35.30 4.26 41.41
N GLU A 212 36.13 5.03 40.72
CA GLU A 212 37.48 5.37 41.17
C GLU A 212 37.49 6.13 42.49
N LEU A 213 36.62 7.15 42.62
CA LEU A 213 36.45 7.92 43.84
C LEU A 213 36.02 7.07 45.01
N ILE A 214 35.08 6.13 44.82
CA ILE A 214 34.66 5.19 45.87
C ILE A 214 35.82 4.33 46.31
N GLY A 215 36.62 3.81 45.38
CA GLY A 215 37.83 3.02 45.71
C GLY A 215 38.86 3.81 46.51
N LEU A 216 39.17 5.04 46.09
CA LEU A 216 40.09 5.94 46.80
C LEU A 216 39.55 6.35 48.18
N ALA A 217 38.27 6.64 48.31
CA ALA A 217 37.61 6.98 49.56
C ALA A 217 37.64 5.80 50.55
N GLN A 218 37.37 4.58 50.08
CA GLN A 218 37.47 3.37 50.92
C GLN A 218 38.89 3.14 51.45
N ALA A 219 39.89 3.29 50.57
CA ALA A 219 41.29 3.18 51.00
C ALA A 219 41.68 4.24 52.01
N TYR A 220 41.30 5.51 51.80
CA TYR A 220 41.56 6.60 52.73
C TYR A 220 40.90 6.37 54.09
N PHE A 221 39.60 6.06 54.12
CA PHE A 221 38.90 5.83 55.39
C PHE A 221 39.41 4.57 56.12
N ALA A 222 39.84 3.54 55.41
CA ALA A 222 40.47 2.38 56.07
C ALA A 222 41.76 2.76 56.83
N ILE A 223 42.58 3.66 56.28
CA ILE A 223 43.79 4.19 56.93
C ILE A 223 43.41 5.09 58.12
N GLU A 224 42.43 5.94 57.94
CA GLU A 224 41.92 6.86 58.98
C GLU A 224 41.36 6.06 60.18
N ASP A 225 40.52 5.05 59.89
CA ASP A 225 39.95 4.17 60.93
C ASP A 225 41.02 3.41 61.69
N ALA A 226 42.06 2.92 60.99
CA ALA A 226 43.19 2.27 61.65
C ALA A 226 43.98 3.23 62.59
N TYR A 227 44.18 4.46 62.09
CA TYR A 227 44.85 5.49 62.92
C TYR A 227 44.01 5.88 64.17
N LEU A 228 42.70 6.11 63.96
CA LEU A 228 41.78 6.43 65.06
C LEU A 228 41.69 5.26 66.09
N ALA A 229 41.67 4.04 65.63
CA ALA A 229 41.71 2.86 66.50
C ALA A 229 43.00 2.82 67.36
N TYR A 230 44.16 3.10 66.71
CA TYR A 230 45.44 3.20 67.46
C TYR A 230 45.43 4.30 68.50
N GLU A 231 45.04 5.52 68.17
CA GLU A 231 44.98 6.64 69.07
C GLU A 231 43.96 6.41 70.22
N LYS A 232 42.80 5.80 69.95
CA LYS A 232 41.85 5.37 71.00
C LYS A 232 42.43 4.41 72.00
N VAL A 233 43.17 3.42 71.55
CA VAL A 233 43.83 2.47 72.45
C VAL A 233 44.88 3.18 73.35
N LYS A 234 45.70 4.05 72.74
CA LYS A 234 46.69 4.87 73.46
C LYS A 234 46.03 5.76 74.49
N ILE A 235 45.04 6.53 74.16
CA ILE A 235 44.30 7.42 75.10
C ILE A 235 43.63 6.59 76.20
N ALA A 236 43.02 5.44 75.85
CA ALA A 236 42.41 4.57 76.85
C ALA A 236 43.46 4.02 77.89
N GLY A 237 44.67 3.71 77.42
CA GLY A 237 45.76 3.36 78.29
C GLY A 237 46.15 4.51 79.23
N GLU A 238 46.42 5.69 78.70
CA GLU A 238 46.73 6.90 79.44
C GLU A 238 45.63 7.27 80.46
N LYS A 239 44.38 7.15 80.08
CA LYS A 239 43.23 7.38 80.96
C LYS A 239 43.19 6.33 82.10
N ARG A 240 43.45 5.08 81.83
CA ARG A 240 43.45 4.03 82.83
C ARG A 240 44.53 4.28 83.83
N ASP A 241 45.77 4.57 83.39
CA ASP A 241 46.89 4.88 84.25
C ASP A 241 46.67 6.08 85.18
N ALA A 242 46.05 7.14 84.60
CA ALA A 242 45.63 8.32 85.34
C ALA A 242 44.52 8.03 86.36
N THR A 243 43.55 7.18 86.02
CA THR A 243 42.46 6.77 86.93
C THR A 243 42.97 5.90 88.08
N GLU A 244 43.92 4.97 87.82
CA GLU A 244 44.55 4.14 88.86
C GLU A 244 45.36 4.98 89.80
N LYS A 245 46.14 5.95 89.28
CA LYS A 245 46.90 6.89 90.15
C LYS A 245 45.94 7.76 91.01
N PHE A 246 44.85 8.24 90.42
CA PHE A 246 43.83 9.02 91.18
C PHE A 246 43.18 8.17 92.24
N ALA A 247 42.82 6.92 91.96
CA ALA A 247 42.22 6.01 92.92
C ALA A 247 43.24 5.67 94.12
N ALA A 248 44.51 5.47 93.75
CA ALA A 248 45.54 5.23 94.79
C ALA A 248 45.77 6.43 95.72
N THR A 249 45.93 7.64 95.14
CA THR A 249 46.07 8.88 95.90
C THR A 249 44.85 9.22 96.73
N SER A 250 43.62 8.95 96.20
CA SER A 250 42.34 9.14 96.91
C SER A 250 42.22 8.16 98.10
N ALA A 251 42.66 6.95 97.95
CA ALA A 251 42.69 5.96 99.05
C ALA A 251 43.70 6.35 100.11
N GLU A 252 44.89 6.83 99.73
CA GLU A 252 45.89 7.36 100.68
C GLU A 252 45.35 8.57 101.47
N LEU A 253 44.64 9.47 100.79
CA LEU A 253 44.05 10.64 101.41
C LEU A 253 43.00 10.24 102.50
N SER A 254 42.14 9.28 102.17
CA SER A 254 41.09 8.79 103.09
C SER A 254 41.70 8.08 104.31
N THR A 255 42.88 7.42 104.17
CA THR A 255 43.61 6.81 105.33
C THR A 255 44.33 7.85 106.21
N ILE A 256 44.52 9.07 105.72
CA ILE A 256 45.16 10.17 106.51
C ILE A 256 44.06 11.02 107.22
N GLU A 257 42.83 11.01 106.67
CA GLU A 257 41.71 11.70 107.28
C GLU A 257 40.98 10.93 108.39
N GLU A 258 41.21 9.61 108.52
CA GLU A 258 40.81 8.80 109.64
C GLU A 258 41.90 8.85 110.78
#